data_2ac1d0ea095f15b07907db722e496098
#
_entry.id   2ac1d0ea095f15b07907db722e496098
#
_cell.length_a   1.000
_cell.length_b   1.000
_cell.length_c   1.000
_cell.angle_alpha   90.00
_cell.angle_beta   90.00
_cell.angle_gamma   90.00
#
_symmetry.space_group_name_H-M   'P 1'
#
loop_
_entity.id
_entity.type
_entity.pdbx_description
1 polymer ?
#
loop_
_entity_poly.entity_id
_entity_poly.type
_entity_poly.pdbx_seq_one_letter_code
_entity_poly.pdbx_strand_id
1 'polypeptide(L)'
;MKIGVLSDLHIDSNAKRLAPGQTYDHLLAELLYNQEIDLLLLAGDVSSDYHDTFAFLDRMRDHNVSKIQFVPGNHDFWSIRNHEEDTDRIYQLFKQRDENPVGNPFLIGDEWAVVGNPGWYDYGFASDSYTIEEFSRKKLKVGGWNDRRYVHWQNDDRSVAAAMQEELENDLRSVSDRKIIMMTHVVTHPQFVIPLPHKVYDYYNAFLGSKSYMQVYDRYPITHSIMGHVHFRKILQENDTTFYCACLGSARHWYTEDPYIEMAYTMEEIMVDV
;
A
#
# COMPACT_ATOMS: atom_id res chain seq x y z
N MET A 1 -5.61 -5.21 21.45
CA MET A 1 -4.44 -4.79 20.66
C MET A 1 -4.83 -3.58 19.82
N LYS A 2 -4.00 -2.53 19.82
CA LYS A 2 -4.22 -1.31 19.06
C LYS A 2 -3.34 -1.32 17.82
N ILE A 3 -3.95 -1.21 16.64
CA ILE A 3 -3.26 -1.30 15.35
C ILE A 3 -3.30 0.07 14.69
N GLY A 4 -2.15 0.61 14.32
CA GLY A 4 -2.03 1.82 13.51
C GLY A 4 -1.96 1.47 12.02
N VAL A 5 -2.58 2.30 11.19
CA VAL A 5 -2.63 2.13 9.72
C VAL A 5 -2.10 3.38 9.04
N LEU A 6 -1.10 3.21 8.18
CA LEU A 6 -0.54 4.29 7.33
C LEU A 6 -0.15 3.74 5.95
N SER A 7 0.00 4.63 4.99
CA SER A 7 0.60 4.37 3.68
C SER A 7 1.22 5.62 3.06
N ASP A 8 1.95 5.44 1.96
CA ASP A 8 2.45 6.53 1.10
C ASP A 8 3.27 7.57 1.88
N LEU A 9 4.23 7.11 2.67
CA LEU A 9 5.10 7.99 3.46
C LEU A 9 5.98 8.88 2.59
N HIS A 10 6.46 8.35 1.46
CA HIS A 10 7.34 9.05 0.51
C HIS A 10 8.44 9.83 1.21
N ILE A 11 9.19 9.16 2.11
CA ILE A 11 10.19 9.78 2.99
C ILE A 11 11.27 10.56 2.25
N ASP A 12 11.59 10.15 1.02
CA ASP A 12 12.53 10.80 0.11
C ASP A 12 11.98 12.12 -0.44
N SER A 13 10.78 12.11 -1.00
CA SER A 13 10.16 13.30 -1.59
C SER A 13 9.70 14.30 -0.54
N ASN A 14 9.34 13.83 0.65
CA ASN A 14 8.91 14.63 1.80
C ASN A 14 10.07 15.06 2.71
N ALA A 15 11.32 14.67 2.42
CA ALA A 15 12.50 14.99 3.26
C ALA A 15 12.68 16.49 3.58
N LYS A 16 12.16 17.37 2.73
CA LYS A 16 12.21 18.84 2.91
C LYS A 16 11.44 19.33 4.15
N ARG A 17 10.55 18.51 4.70
CA ARG A 17 9.73 18.84 5.89
C ARG A 17 10.42 18.49 7.19
N LEU A 18 11.51 17.75 7.14
CA LEU A 18 12.28 17.39 8.33
C LEU A 18 13.14 18.56 8.79
N ALA A 19 13.14 18.80 10.10
CA ALA A 19 14.11 19.70 10.73
C ALA A 19 15.51 19.06 10.71
N PRO A 20 16.58 19.86 10.85
CA PRO A 20 17.94 19.32 10.92
C PRO A 20 18.09 18.24 11.99
N GLY A 21 18.56 17.06 11.59
CA GLY A 21 18.75 15.91 12.46
C GLY A 21 17.52 15.03 12.71
N GLN A 22 16.35 15.39 12.18
CA GLN A 22 15.16 14.54 12.22
C GLN A 22 15.18 13.50 11.10
N THR A 23 14.53 12.36 11.36
CA THR A 23 14.26 11.30 10.37
C THR A 23 12.83 10.80 10.50
N TYR A 24 12.25 10.29 9.43
CA TYR A 24 10.87 9.78 9.45
C TYR A 24 10.69 8.57 10.35
N ASP A 25 11.68 7.68 10.42
CA ASP A 25 11.64 6.52 11.31
C ASP A 25 11.59 6.95 12.79
N HIS A 26 12.36 7.97 13.18
CA HIS A 26 12.32 8.49 14.54
C HIS A 26 10.97 9.14 14.88
N LEU A 27 10.46 10.00 14.00
CA LEU A 27 9.16 10.66 14.21
C LEU A 27 8.01 9.65 14.25
N LEU A 28 8.05 8.63 13.38
CA LEU A 28 7.02 7.59 13.38
C LEU A 28 7.12 6.71 14.62
N ALA A 29 8.31 6.32 15.06
CA ALA A 29 8.50 5.57 16.29
C ALA A 29 7.99 6.34 17.52
N GLU A 30 8.27 7.65 17.60
CA GLU A 30 7.74 8.53 18.65
C GLU A 30 6.20 8.58 18.62
N LEU A 31 5.60 8.69 17.42
CA LEU A 31 4.16 8.71 17.24
C LEU A 31 3.53 7.40 17.72
N LEU A 32 4.07 6.26 17.30
CA LEU A 32 3.59 4.93 17.68
C LEU A 32 3.66 4.73 19.20
N TYR A 33 4.75 5.16 19.81
CA TYR A 33 4.91 5.12 21.28
C TYR A 33 3.88 5.98 22.00
N ASN A 34 3.72 7.24 21.57
CA ASN A 34 2.79 8.19 22.21
C ASN A 34 1.32 7.79 22.06
N GLN A 35 0.98 7.09 20.99
CA GLN A 35 -0.37 6.59 20.73
C GLN A 35 -0.58 5.14 21.19
N GLU A 36 0.41 4.52 21.83
CA GLU A 36 0.33 3.15 22.36
C GLU A 36 -0.05 2.14 21.26
N ILE A 37 0.55 2.27 20.07
CA ILE A 37 0.31 1.35 18.96
C ILE A 37 1.10 0.06 19.15
N ASP A 38 0.42 -1.08 19.18
CA ASP A 38 1.04 -2.40 19.32
C ASP A 38 1.56 -2.95 17.98
N LEU A 39 0.86 -2.66 16.89
CA LEU A 39 1.15 -3.13 15.54
C LEU A 39 0.93 -2.00 14.53
N LEU A 40 1.90 -1.74 13.68
CA LEU A 40 1.76 -0.85 12.51
C LEU A 40 1.51 -1.67 11.26
N LEU A 41 0.46 -1.34 10.52
CA LEU A 41 0.20 -1.81 9.16
C LEU A 41 0.55 -0.70 8.18
N LEU A 42 1.59 -0.93 7.38
CA LEU A 42 2.14 0.05 6.45
C LEU A 42 1.91 -0.42 5.00
N ALA A 43 0.96 0.23 4.33
CA ALA A 43 0.47 -0.20 3.02
C ALA A 43 1.22 0.45 1.85
N GLY A 44 2.54 0.38 1.87
CA GLY A 44 3.43 0.70 0.75
C GLY A 44 3.78 2.17 0.54
N ASP A 45 4.59 2.39 -0.47
CA ASP A 45 5.14 3.69 -0.89
C ASP A 45 5.88 4.42 0.23
N VAL A 46 6.81 3.71 0.86
CA VAL A 46 7.73 4.30 1.85
C VAL A 46 8.73 5.20 1.17
N SER A 47 9.35 4.77 0.07
CA SER A 47 10.35 5.53 -0.68
C SER A 47 10.29 5.20 -2.18
N SER A 48 11.00 5.97 -3.01
CA SER A 48 11.16 5.71 -4.45
C SER A 48 12.44 4.90 -4.75
N ASP A 49 12.97 4.17 -3.77
CA ASP A 49 14.08 3.25 -3.93
C ASP A 49 13.97 2.14 -2.87
N TYR A 50 13.96 0.87 -3.29
CA TYR A 50 13.77 -0.25 -2.36
C TYR A 50 14.85 -0.35 -1.28
N HIS A 51 16.07 0.11 -1.53
CA HIS A 51 17.12 0.15 -0.51
C HIS A 51 16.79 1.14 0.60
N ASP A 52 16.21 2.30 0.26
CA ASP A 52 15.80 3.28 1.26
C ASP A 52 14.62 2.77 2.09
N THR A 53 13.69 2.06 1.44
CA THR A 53 12.59 1.38 2.11
C THR A 53 13.12 0.31 3.07
N PHE A 54 14.08 -0.52 2.66
CA PHE A 54 14.71 -1.50 3.54
C PHE A 54 15.43 -0.84 4.72
N ALA A 55 16.22 0.19 4.44
CA ALA A 55 16.91 0.94 5.50
C ALA A 55 15.94 1.59 6.49
N PHE A 56 14.80 2.07 6.02
CA PHE A 56 13.73 2.60 6.88
C PHE A 56 13.14 1.50 7.76
N LEU A 57 12.75 0.35 7.19
CA LEU A 57 12.19 -0.78 7.95
C LEU A 57 13.17 -1.33 8.98
N ASP A 58 14.47 -1.39 8.64
CA ASP A 58 15.52 -1.82 9.57
C ASP A 58 15.63 -0.86 10.76
N ARG A 59 15.65 0.48 10.52
CA ARG A 59 15.66 1.48 11.59
C ARG A 59 14.38 1.44 12.44
N MET A 60 13.20 1.22 11.82
CA MET A 60 11.96 1.07 12.55
C MET A 60 12.00 -0.15 13.49
N ARG A 61 12.58 -1.26 13.04
CA ARG A 61 12.79 -2.45 13.88
C ARG A 61 13.76 -2.17 15.04
N ASP A 62 14.82 -1.39 14.80
CA ASP A 62 15.79 -1.01 15.84
C ASP A 62 15.18 -0.14 16.93
N HIS A 63 14.18 0.70 16.62
CA HIS A 63 13.41 1.45 17.60
C HIS A 63 12.60 0.53 18.54
N ASN A 64 12.19 -0.65 18.07
CA ASN A 64 11.50 -1.69 18.84
C ASN A 64 10.26 -1.19 19.62
N VAL A 65 9.51 -0.25 19.05
CA VAL A 65 8.33 0.33 19.71
C VAL A 65 7.09 -0.51 19.43
N SER A 66 6.92 -0.96 18.18
CA SER A 66 5.75 -1.70 17.69
C SER A 66 6.18 -2.80 16.73
N LYS A 67 5.36 -3.82 16.59
CA LYS A 67 5.49 -4.74 15.45
C LYS A 67 5.08 -4.02 14.17
N ILE A 68 5.62 -4.46 13.03
CA ILE A 68 5.31 -3.88 11.73
C ILE A 68 4.93 -5.01 10.77
N GLN A 69 3.85 -4.79 10.02
CA GLN A 69 3.55 -5.54 8.80
C GLN A 69 3.51 -4.56 7.63
N PHE A 70 4.14 -4.92 6.54
CA PHE A 70 4.39 -4.04 5.40
C PHE A 70 4.19 -4.78 4.08
N VAL A 71 3.47 -4.18 3.15
CA VAL A 71 3.47 -4.55 1.74
C VAL A 71 4.10 -3.43 0.92
N PRO A 72 4.94 -3.73 -0.09
CA PRO A 72 5.52 -2.67 -0.91
C PRO A 72 4.45 -1.99 -1.79
N GLY A 73 4.64 -0.71 -2.05
CA GLY A 73 3.90 0.02 -3.08
C GLY A 73 4.66 0.05 -4.41
N ASN A 74 4.07 0.69 -5.42
CA ASN A 74 4.71 0.79 -6.73
C ASN A 74 6.02 1.59 -6.67
N HIS A 75 6.12 2.62 -5.83
CA HIS A 75 7.35 3.38 -5.64
C HIS A 75 8.44 2.57 -4.95
N ASP A 76 8.11 1.66 -4.03
CA ASP A 76 9.09 0.80 -3.38
C ASP A 76 9.75 -0.19 -4.37
N PHE A 77 9.12 -0.46 -5.53
CA PHE A 77 9.70 -1.22 -6.62
C PHE A 77 10.64 -0.41 -7.51
N TRP A 78 10.65 0.92 -7.39
CA TRP A 78 11.57 1.73 -8.17
C TRP A 78 13.01 1.55 -7.65
N SER A 79 13.97 1.66 -8.57
CA SER A 79 15.40 1.64 -8.24
C SER A 79 16.09 2.84 -8.90
N ILE A 80 15.71 4.04 -8.41
CA ILE A 80 16.16 5.29 -9.02
C ILE A 80 17.67 5.47 -8.92
N ARG A 81 18.28 5.05 -7.79
CA ARG A 81 19.71 5.25 -7.53
C ARG A 81 20.60 4.22 -8.19
N ASN A 82 20.16 2.98 -8.26
CA ASN A 82 20.98 1.84 -8.65
C ASN A 82 20.66 1.32 -10.05
N HIS A 83 19.66 1.93 -10.73
CA HIS A 83 19.17 1.49 -12.03
C HIS A 83 18.86 -0.01 -12.09
N GLU A 84 18.35 -0.58 -10.99
CA GLU A 84 17.87 -1.95 -10.96
C GLU A 84 16.63 -2.05 -11.85
N GLU A 85 16.61 -3.00 -12.78
CA GLU A 85 15.54 -3.13 -13.78
C GLU A 85 14.66 -4.35 -13.54
N ASP A 86 15.12 -5.31 -12.72
CA ASP A 86 14.36 -6.54 -12.45
C ASP A 86 13.42 -6.37 -11.25
N THR A 87 12.18 -5.97 -11.54
CA THR A 87 11.15 -5.77 -10.51
C THR A 87 10.72 -7.09 -9.87
N ASP A 88 10.72 -8.21 -10.61
CA ASP A 88 10.41 -9.53 -10.05
C ASP A 88 11.42 -9.90 -8.96
N ARG A 89 12.72 -9.62 -9.19
CA ARG A 89 13.76 -9.81 -8.18
C ARG A 89 13.53 -8.91 -6.95
N ILE A 90 13.23 -7.63 -7.14
CA ILE A 90 12.94 -6.71 -6.04
C ILE A 90 11.75 -7.21 -5.23
N TYR A 91 10.69 -7.69 -5.88
CA TYR A 91 9.54 -8.28 -5.20
C TYR A 91 9.92 -9.49 -4.35
N GLN A 92 10.78 -10.39 -4.87
CA GLN A 92 11.28 -11.53 -4.09
C GLN A 92 12.10 -11.08 -2.86
N LEU A 93 12.87 -10.00 -2.95
CA LEU A 93 13.58 -9.44 -1.80
C LEU A 93 12.62 -8.93 -0.72
N PHE A 94 11.53 -8.28 -1.11
CA PHE A 94 10.48 -7.87 -0.16
C PHE A 94 9.81 -9.09 0.51
N LYS A 95 9.50 -10.14 -0.24
CA LYS A 95 8.88 -11.36 0.31
C LYS A 95 9.76 -12.11 1.31
N GLN A 96 11.05 -11.88 1.30
CA GLN A 96 12.01 -12.51 2.24
C GLN A 96 12.09 -11.76 3.58
N ARG A 97 11.43 -10.61 3.72
CA ARG A 97 11.46 -9.86 4.96
C ARG A 97 10.39 -10.35 5.93
N ASP A 98 10.74 -10.37 7.22
CA ASP A 98 9.84 -10.81 8.30
C ASP A 98 8.60 -9.90 8.44
N GLU A 99 8.72 -8.64 8.03
CA GLU A 99 7.62 -7.68 8.06
C GLU A 99 6.61 -7.89 6.91
N ASN A 100 6.93 -8.70 5.91
CA ASN A 100 6.06 -8.90 4.75
C ASN A 100 5.16 -10.12 4.94
N PRO A 101 3.81 -9.94 4.93
CA PRO A 101 2.88 -11.04 5.17
C PRO A 101 2.56 -11.88 3.92
N VAL A 102 3.12 -11.56 2.75
CA VAL A 102 2.86 -12.31 1.51
C VAL A 102 3.38 -13.75 1.61
N GLY A 103 2.49 -14.72 1.47
CA GLY A 103 2.80 -16.15 1.62
C GLY A 103 2.97 -16.62 3.07
N ASN A 104 2.84 -15.69 4.04
CA ASN A 104 2.95 -15.98 5.47
C ASN A 104 2.07 -15.03 6.30
N PRO A 105 0.76 -15.25 6.34
CA PRO A 105 -0.16 -14.39 7.09
C PRO A 105 0.29 -14.17 8.54
N PHE A 106 0.24 -12.92 9.00
CA PHE A 106 0.59 -12.57 10.37
C PHE A 106 -0.58 -12.82 11.32
N LEU A 107 -0.42 -13.75 12.27
CA LEU A 107 -1.48 -14.13 13.20
C LEU A 107 -1.49 -13.22 14.43
N ILE A 108 -2.70 -12.80 14.83
CA ILE A 108 -2.96 -12.02 16.03
C ILE A 108 -3.89 -12.84 16.93
N GLY A 109 -3.31 -13.42 17.98
CA GLY A 109 -4.03 -14.37 18.84
C GLY A 109 -4.64 -15.53 18.03
N ASP A 110 -5.79 -16.01 18.51
CA ASP A 110 -6.49 -17.13 17.88
C ASP A 110 -7.58 -16.69 16.87
N GLU A 111 -7.99 -15.43 16.90
CA GLU A 111 -9.16 -14.95 16.17
C GLU A 111 -8.85 -14.13 14.91
N TRP A 112 -7.67 -13.51 14.81
CA TRP A 112 -7.35 -12.55 13.76
C TRP A 112 -6.14 -12.95 12.93
N ALA A 113 -6.13 -12.51 11.68
CA ALA A 113 -4.96 -12.60 10.82
C ALA A 113 -4.83 -11.34 9.95
N VAL A 114 -3.59 -10.91 9.70
CA VAL A 114 -3.26 -9.94 8.67
C VAL A 114 -2.79 -10.70 7.43
N VAL A 115 -3.45 -10.47 6.32
CA VAL A 115 -3.08 -10.98 5.00
C VAL A 115 -2.71 -9.80 4.12
N GLY A 116 -1.58 -9.85 3.45
CA GLY A 116 -1.10 -8.74 2.65
C GLY A 116 -0.60 -9.15 1.27
N ASN A 117 -0.78 -8.27 0.31
CA ASN A 117 -0.18 -8.36 -1.02
C ASN A 117 -0.13 -6.96 -1.63
N PRO A 118 0.95 -6.53 -2.30
CA PRO A 118 0.99 -5.20 -2.92
C PRO A 118 -0.17 -4.97 -3.89
N GLY A 119 -0.57 -6.01 -4.61
CA GLY A 119 -1.47 -5.91 -5.74
C GLY A 119 -0.84 -5.20 -6.93
N TRP A 120 -1.51 -5.26 -8.09
CA TRP A 120 -1.06 -4.55 -9.29
C TRP A 120 -2.27 -4.13 -10.14
N TYR A 121 -2.04 -3.62 -11.34
CA TYR A 121 -3.04 -3.00 -12.21
C TYR A 121 -3.70 -4.01 -13.13
N ASP A 122 -5.03 -4.21 -13.00
CA ASP A 122 -5.83 -5.00 -13.94
C ASP A 122 -6.54 -4.15 -15.01
N TYR A 123 -6.43 -2.81 -14.88
CA TYR A 123 -7.09 -1.79 -15.69
C TYR A 123 -8.62 -1.72 -15.50
N GLY A 124 -9.18 -2.50 -14.58
CA GLY A 124 -10.62 -2.67 -14.43
C GLY A 124 -11.38 -1.44 -13.91
N PHE A 125 -10.70 -0.42 -13.40
CA PHE A 125 -11.32 0.82 -12.94
C PHE A 125 -11.38 1.92 -13.99
N ALA A 126 -10.72 1.74 -15.14
CA ALA A 126 -10.72 2.72 -16.22
C ALA A 126 -12.01 2.68 -17.04
N SER A 127 -12.18 3.67 -17.91
CA SER A 127 -13.25 3.69 -18.90
C SER A 127 -13.02 2.69 -20.02
N ASP A 128 -14.11 2.06 -20.48
CA ASP A 128 -14.09 1.18 -21.66
C ASP A 128 -13.76 1.91 -22.99
N SER A 129 -13.50 3.23 -22.93
CA SER A 129 -13.13 4.05 -24.09
C SER A 129 -11.70 3.80 -24.57
N TYR A 130 -10.88 3.06 -23.81
CA TYR A 130 -9.49 2.74 -24.14
C TYR A 130 -9.28 1.24 -24.23
N THR A 131 -8.34 0.84 -25.08
CA THR A 131 -7.94 -0.56 -25.24
C THR A 131 -6.86 -0.96 -24.24
N ILE A 132 -6.69 -2.27 -24.02
CA ILE A 132 -5.59 -2.81 -23.20
C ILE A 132 -4.23 -2.37 -23.75
N GLU A 133 -4.07 -2.33 -25.06
CA GLU A 133 -2.84 -1.89 -25.70
C GLU A 133 -2.54 -0.40 -25.43
N GLU A 134 -3.56 0.45 -25.37
CA GLU A 134 -3.40 1.86 -24.99
C GLU A 134 -2.98 1.99 -23.54
N PHE A 135 -3.58 1.21 -22.62
CA PHE A 135 -3.17 1.19 -21.21
C PHE A 135 -1.75 0.68 -21.02
N SER A 136 -1.33 -0.37 -21.73
CA SER A 136 0.02 -0.93 -21.60
C SER A 136 1.14 0.08 -21.91
N ARG A 137 0.84 1.12 -22.71
CA ARG A 137 1.77 2.21 -22.98
C ARG A 137 1.99 3.13 -21.79
N LYS A 138 1.11 3.11 -20.77
CA LYS A 138 1.13 3.98 -19.58
C LYS A 138 1.34 5.45 -19.91
N LYS A 139 0.77 5.93 -21.04
CA LYS A 139 1.00 7.28 -21.57
C LYS A 139 -0.17 7.81 -22.37
N LEU A 140 -0.59 9.03 -22.04
CA LEU A 140 -1.44 9.89 -22.87
C LEU A 140 -0.65 11.08 -23.44
N LYS A 141 -1.31 11.87 -24.31
CA LYS A 141 -0.71 13.11 -24.87
C LYS A 141 -0.31 14.12 -23.77
N VAL A 142 -1.04 14.13 -22.66
CA VAL A 142 -0.86 15.07 -21.54
C VAL A 142 0.13 14.60 -20.48
N GLY A 143 0.65 13.38 -20.55
CA GLY A 143 1.60 12.85 -19.57
C GLY A 143 1.74 11.33 -19.64
N GLY A 144 2.55 10.78 -18.74
CA GLY A 144 2.74 9.34 -18.61
C GLY A 144 2.71 8.93 -17.13
N TRP A 145 2.31 7.69 -16.88
CA TRP A 145 2.43 7.05 -15.59
C TRP A 145 3.90 6.68 -15.35
N ASN A 146 4.45 7.06 -14.20
CA ASN A 146 5.90 6.97 -14.00
C ASN A 146 6.43 5.54 -13.90
N ASP A 147 5.62 4.59 -13.49
CA ASP A 147 6.03 3.18 -13.42
C ASP A 147 6.53 2.62 -14.75
N ARG A 148 6.08 3.17 -15.86
CA ARG A 148 6.62 2.80 -17.18
C ARG A 148 8.14 3.02 -17.32
N ARG A 149 8.76 3.79 -16.42
CA ARG A 149 10.19 4.14 -16.42
C ARG A 149 10.98 3.36 -15.40
N TYR A 150 10.31 2.93 -14.32
CA TYR A 150 10.98 2.46 -13.11
C TYR A 150 10.55 1.05 -12.71
N VAL A 151 9.50 0.52 -13.31
CA VAL A 151 8.98 -0.81 -13.01
C VAL A 151 9.05 -1.68 -14.26
N HIS A 152 9.77 -2.78 -14.16
CA HIS A 152 10.08 -3.68 -15.28
C HIS A 152 9.78 -5.12 -14.89
N TRP A 153 8.47 -5.46 -14.83
CA TRP A 153 8.02 -6.82 -14.67
C TRP A 153 8.36 -7.66 -15.92
N GLN A 154 8.63 -8.94 -15.73
CA GLN A 154 8.84 -9.87 -16.86
C GLN A 154 7.52 -10.15 -17.61
N ASN A 155 6.38 -9.99 -16.93
CA ASN A 155 5.05 -10.15 -17.51
C ASN A 155 4.33 -8.80 -17.65
N ASP A 156 3.22 -8.78 -18.42
CA ASP A 156 2.36 -7.60 -18.51
C ASP A 156 1.61 -7.34 -17.18
N ASP A 157 1.14 -6.08 -17.00
CA ASP A 157 0.51 -5.64 -15.76
C ASP A 157 -0.66 -6.54 -15.33
N ARG A 158 -1.49 -7.00 -16.25
CA ARG A 158 -2.66 -7.82 -15.92
C ARG A 158 -2.27 -9.22 -15.49
N SER A 159 -1.24 -9.77 -16.10
CA SER A 159 -0.68 -11.08 -15.69
C SER A 159 -0.05 -10.98 -14.30
N VAL A 160 0.67 -9.89 -13.99
CA VAL A 160 1.20 -9.62 -12.66
C VAL A 160 0.07 -9.44 -11.65
N ALA A 161 -0.97 -8.65 -11.97
CA ALA A 161 -2.13 -8.45 -11.10
C ALA A 161 -2.84 -9.78 -10.80
N ALA A 162 -3.02 -10.65 -11.80
CA ALA A 162 -3.64 -11.95 -11.62
C ALA A 162 -2.80 -12.89 -10.74
N ALA A 163 -1.47 -12.91 -10.92
CA ALA A 163 -0.56 -13.72 -10.10
C ALA A 163 -0.57 -13.24 -8.63
N MET A 164 -0.52 -11.93 -8.40
CA MET A 164 -0.59 -11.35 -7.06
C MET A 164 -1.94 -11.60 -6.39
N GLN A 165 -3.05 -11.56 -7.15
CA GLN A 165 -4.35 -11.93 -6.62
C GLN A 165 -4.41 -13.41 -6.23
N GLU A 166 -3.84 -14.31 -7.03
CA GLU A 166 -3.78 -15.75 -6.70
C GLU A 166 -2.96 -15.99 -5.43
N GLU A 167 -1.82 -15.32 -5.26
CA GLU A 167 -1.02 -15.37 -4.01
C GLU A 167 -1.87 -14.92 -2.82
N LEU A 168 -2.54 -13.75 -2.92
CA LEU A 168 -3.41 -13.24 -1.87
C LEU A 168 -4.54 -14.23 -1.53
N GLU A 169 -5.19 -14.80 -2.54
CA GLU A 169 -6.29 -15.76 -2.31
C GLU A 169 -5.82 -17.07 -1.66
N ASN A 170 -4.58 -17.50 -1.91
CA ASN A 170 -3.97 -18.62 -1.20
C ASN A 170 -3.80 -18.31 0.29
N ASP A 171 -3.32 -17.10 0.61
CA ASP A 171 -3.16 -16.65 1.98
C ASP A 171 -4.51 -16.49 2.69
N LEU A 172 -5.50 -15.85 2.05
CA LEU A 172 -6.86 -15.70 2.57
C LEU A 172 -7.51 -17.07 2.88
N ARG A 173 -7.29 -18.05 2.01
CA ARG A 173 -7.81 -19.41 2.20
C ARG A 173 -7.17 -20.08 3.41
N SER A 174 -5.88 -19.87 3.65
CA SER A 174 -5.13 -20.49 4.75
C SER A 174 -5.59 -20.04 6.14
N VAL A 175 -6.24 -18.86 6.24
CA VAL A 175 -6.72 -18.25 7.50
C VAL A 175 -8.21 -17.92 7.46
N SER A 176 -8.98 -18.63 6.62
CA SER A 176 -10.42 -18.35 6.39
C SER A 176 -11.32 -18.66 7.62
N ASP A 177 -10.80 -19.29 8.63
CA ASP A 177 -11.42 -19.51 9.96
C ASP A 177 -11.26 -18.34 10.93
N ARG A 178 -10.56 -17.27 10.52
CA ARG A 178 -10.25 -16.08 11.32
C ARG A 178 -10.90 -14.82 10.74
N LYS A 179 -11.08 -13.80 11.55
CA LYS A 179 -11.36 -12.44 11.06
C LYS A 179 -10.10 -11.91 10.38
N ILE A 180 -10.26 -11.35 9.19
CA ILE A 180 -9.13 -10.97 8.35
C ILE A 180 -9.02 -9.45 8.24
N ILE A 181 -7.80 -8.96 8.44
CA ILE A 181 -7.36 -7.63 8.04
C ILE A 181 -6.57 -7.82 6.73
N MET A 182 -7.15 -7.40 5.62
CA MET A 182 -6.48 -7.45 4.31
C MET A 182 -5.74 -6.15 4.05
N MET A 183 -4.49 -6.22 3.62
CA MET A 183 -3.67 -5.07 3.29
C MET A 183 -3.16 -5.18 1.85
N THR A 184 -3.48 -4.17 1.03
CA THR A 184 -2.91 -3.99 -0.30
C THR A 184 -2.32 -2.59 -0.41
N HIS A 185 -1.40 -2.36 -1.37
CA HIS A 185 -1.03 -0.99 -1.70
C HIS A 185 -2.03 -0.39 -2.69
N VAL A 186 -2.29 -1.08 -3.80
CA VAL A 186 -3.24 -0.59 -4.80
C VAL A 186 -4.67 -0.67 -4.30
N VAL A 187 -5.56 0.18 -4.84
CA VAL A 187 -6.97 0.16 -4.45
C VAL A 187 -7.71 -1.05 -5.01
N THR A 188 -8.62 -1.57 -4.21
CA THR A 188 -9.41 -2.77 -4.52
C THR A 188 -10.91 -2.48 -4.60
N HIS A 189 -11.32 -1.23 -4.33
CA HIS A 189 -12.73 -0.83 -4.24
C HIS A 189 -13.04 0.41 -5.09
N PRO A 190 -14.14 0.40 -5.91
CA PRO A 190 -14.46 1.49 -6.86
C PRO A 190 -14.73 2.84 -6.21
N GLN A 191 -15.11 2.87 -4.94
CA GLN A 191 -15.30 4.11 -4.20
C GLN A 191 -13.98 4.86 -3.89
N PHE A 192 -12.84 4.24 -4.15
CA PHE A 192 -11.49 4.81 -3.91
C PHE A 192 -10.78 5.24 -5.20
N VAL A 193 -11.46 5.20 -6.35
CA VAL A 193 -10.97 5.77 -7.60
C VAL A 193 -11.73 7.04 -7.97
N ILE A 194 -11.23 7.78 -8.95
CA ILE A 194 -11.90 9.00 -9.40
C ILE A 194 -13.18 8.63 -10.16
N PRO A 195 -14.33 9.21 -9.81
CA PRO A 195 -15.61 8.94 -10.50
C PRO A 195 -15.53 9.20 -12.01
N LEU A 196 -16.08 8.29 -12.78
CA LEU A 196 -16.20 8.42 -14.24
C LEU A 196 -17.59 8.94 -14.65
N PRO A 197 -17.73 9.67 -15.77
CA PRO A 197 -16.68 10.03 -16.73
C PRO A 197 -15.79 11.17 -16.24
N HIS A 198 -14.48 11.10 -16.53
CA HIS A 198 -13.52 12.14 -16.16
C HIS A 198 -12.46 12.34 -17.26
N LYS A 199 -12.26 13.57 -17.70
CA LYS A 199 -11.40 13.93 -18.83
C LYS A 199 -9.99 13.30 -18.83
N VAL A 200 -9.42 13.06 -17.65
CA VAL A 200 -8.07 12.53 -17.45
C VAL A 200 -8.11 11.13 -16.88
N TYR A 201 -8.95 10.92 -15.88
CA TYR A 201 -9.01 9.66 -15.12
C TYR A 201 -9.84 8.57 -15.82
N ASP A 202 -10.53 8.87 -16.93
CA ASP A 202 -11.04 7.81 -17.83
C ASP A 202 -9.92 6.86 -18.28
N TYR A 203 -8.68 7.38 -18.36
CA TYR A 203 -7.49 6.59 -18.65
C TYR A 203 -6.72 6.19 -17.37
N TYR A 204 -6.39 7.16 -16.50
CA TYR A 204 -5.45 6.91 -15.40
C TYR A 204 -6.01 6.07 -14.26
N ASN A 205 -7.33 5.91 -14.14
CA ASN A 205 -7.91 4.94 -13.21
C ASN A 205 -7.45 3.50 -13.51
N ALA A 206 -6.97 3.21 -14.74
CA ALA A 206 -6.35 1.94 -15.09
C ALA A 206 -5.19 1.54 -14.15
N PHE A 207 -4.49 2.53 -13.58
CA PHE A 207 -3.28 2.34 -12.80
C PHE A 207 -3.50 2.61 -11.31
N LEU A 208 -4.73 2.73 -10.84
CA LEU A 208 -5.00 2.94 -9.41
C LEU A 208 -5.17 1.63 -8.64
N GLY A 209 -5.50 0.55 -9.34
CA GLY A 209 -5.67 -0.74 -8.66
C GLY A 209 -6.27 -1.83 -9.51
N SER A 210 -6.87 -2.77 -8.83
CA SER A 210 -7.42 -3.99 -9.42
C SER A 210 -8.85 -4.20 -8.98
N LYS A 211 -9.77 -4.08 -9.95
CA LYS A 211 -11.21 -4.30 -9.72
C LYS A 211 -11.54 -5.77 -9.44
N SER A 212 -10.73 -6.67 -9.94
CA SER A 212 -10.91 -8.11 -9.74
C SER A 212 -10.86 -8.54 -8.26
N TYR A 213 -10.19 -7.75 -7.40
CA TYR A 213 -10.16 -8.00 -5.95
C TYR A 213 -11.54 -7.86 -5.28
N MET A 214 -12.52 -7.19 -5.90
CA MET A 214 -13.86 -7.05 -5.32
C MET A 214 -14.50 -8.40 -4.94
N GLN A 215 -14.21 -9.44 -5.70
CA GLN A 215 -14.80 -10.76 -5.47
C GLN A 215 -14.29 -11.47 -4.20
N VAL A 216 -13.15 -11.06 -3.61
CA VAL A 216 -12.63 -11.72 -2.40
C VAL A 216 -13.44 -11.35 -1.16
N TYR A 217 -14.06 -10.15 -1.14
CA TYR A 217 -14.86 -9.68 -0.01
C TYR A 217 -16.13 -10.51 0.23
N ASP A 218 -16.70 -11.10 -0.81
CA ASP A 218 -17.87 -11.98 -0.71
C ASP A 218 -17.50 -13.41 -0.28
N ARG A 219 -16.22 -13.79 -0.40
CA ARG A 219 -15.75 -15.17 -0.19
C ARG A 219 -15.00 -15.39 1.12
N TYR A 220 -14.44 -14.35 1.70
CA TYR A 220 -13.61 -14.44 2.89
C TYR A 220 -14.07 -13.46 3.97
N PRO A 221 -13.86 -13.78 5.26
CA PRO A 221 -14.31 -12.95 6.39
C PRO A 221 -13.40 -11.71 6.59
N ILE A 222 -13.28 -10.86 5.56
CA ILE A 222 -12.49 -9.64 5.59
C ILE A 222 -13.28 -8.55 6.30
N THR A 223 -12.85 -8.20 7.50
CA THR A 223 -13.49 -7.16 8.33
C THR A 223 -12.86 -5.79 8.13
N HIS A 224 -11.58 -5.75 7.79
CA HIS A 224 -10.85 -4.51 7.49
C HIS A 224 -10.04 -4.69 6.21
N SER A 225 -10.09 -3.69 5.34
CA SER A 225 -9.29 -3.63 4.10
C SER A 225 -8.51 -2.33 4.05
N ILE A 226 -7.19 -2.45 3.99
CA ILE A 226 -6.26 -1.32 4.01
C ILE A 226 -5.67 -1.17 2.62
N MET A 227 -5.68 0.08 2.12
CA MET A 227 -5.19 0.45 0.78
C MET A 227 -4.38 1.74 0.86
N GLY A 228 -3.51 1.97 -0.11
CA GLY A 228 -2.73 3.18 -0.31
C GLY A 228 -2.90 3.79 -1.70
N HIS A 229 -1.79 4.28 -2.26
CA HIS A 229 -1.59 4.64 -3.67
C HIS A 229 -2.28 5.92 -4.18
N VAL A 230 -3.48 6.23 -3.71
CA VAL A 230 -4.28 7.34 -4.26
C VAL A 230 -4.05 8.68 -3.56
N HIS A 231 -3.20 8.74 -2.56
CA HIS A 231 -2.77 9.94 -1.84
C HIS A 231 -3.91 10.78 -1.25
N PHE A 232 -5.03 10.15 -0.89
CA PHE A 232 -6.08 10.78 -0.10
C PHE A 232 -6.44 9.95 1.12
N ARG A 233 -7.23 10.51 2.01
CA ARG A 233 -7.65 9.88 3.27
C ARG A 233 -9.14 9.63 3.20
N LYS A 234 -9.53 8.39 3.39
CA LYS A 234 -10.93 7.99 3.34
C LYS A 234 -11.16 6.71 4.12
N ILE A 235 -12.23 6.69 4.91
CA ILE A 235 -12.79 5.49 5.49
C ILE A 235 -14.16 5.26 4.84
N LEU A 236 -14.45 4.02 4.52
CA LEU A 236 -15.75 3.60 4.00
C LEU A 236 -16.13 2.28 4.69
N GLN A 237 -17.32 2.21 5.22
CA GLN A 237 -17.91 0.94 5.65
C GLN A 237 -18.93 0.48 4.62
N GLU A 238 -18.77 -0.73 4.14
CA GLU A 238 -19.70 -1.36 3.21
C GLU A 238 -19.85 -2.84 3.61
N ASN A 239 -21.07 -3.27 3.83
CA ASN A 239 -21.39 -4.60 4.40
C ASN A 239 -20.62 -4.83 5.72
N ASP A 240 -19.91 -5.95 5.84
CA ASP A 240 -19.14 -6.33 7.03
C ASP A 240 -17.67 -5.84 6.99
N THR A 241 -17.28 -5.11 5.93
CA THR A 241 -15.90 -4.64 5.73
C THR A 241 -15.79 -3.13 5.93
N THR A 242 -14.80 -2.71 6.70
CA THR A 242 -14.35 -1.31 6.76
C THR A 242 -13.09 -1.14 5.92
N PHE A 243 -13.16 -0.23 4.95
CA PHE A 243 -12.07 0.11 4.04
C PHE A 243 -11.35 1.36 4.51
N TYR A 244 -10.03 1.31 4.51
CA TYR A 244 -9.17 2.41 4.93
C TYR A 244 -8.20 2.80 3.82
N CYS A 245 -8.09 4.09 3.59
CA CYS A 245 -7.02 4.69 2.80
C CYS A 245 -6.40 5.80 3.65
N ALA A 246 -5.26 5.52 4.27
CA ALA A 246 -4.57 6.38 5.23
C ALA A 246 -3.24 6.88 4.64
N CYS A 247 -3.33 7.56 3.49
CA CYS A 247 -2.15 8.02 2.74
C CYS A 247 -1.60 9.32 3.34
N LEU A 248 -0.34 9.32 3.74
CA LEU A 248 0.38 10.55 4.07
C LEU A 248 0.57 11.41 2.81
N GLY A 249 0.97 10.78 1.70
CA GLY A 249 1.07 11.40 0.40
C GLY A 249 2.12 12.52 0.31
N SER A 250 2.01 13.33 -0.74
CA SER A 250 2.94 14.44 -0.98
C SER A 250 2.71 15.60 -0.03
N ALA A 251 3.79 16.12 0.58
CA ALA A 251 3.78 17.24 1.51
C ALA A 251 3.15 18.55 0.98
N ARG A 252 2.97 18.68 -0.34
CA ARG A 252 2.23 19.81 -0.94
C ARG A 252 0.72 19.78 -0.65
N HIS A 253 0.19 18.64 -0.24
CA HIS A 253 -1.23 18.42 0.04
C HIS A 253 -1.52 18.24 1.54
N TRP A 254 -0.50 18.38 2.39
CA TRP A 254 -0.66 18.26 3.83
C TRP A 254 -1.44 19.43 4.42
N TYR A 255 -2.12 19.21 5.51
CA TYR A 255 -2.81 20.24 6.29
C TYR A 255 -1.85 21.05 7.16
N THR A 256 -0.70 20.45 7.54
CA THR A 256 0.33 21.08 8.36
C THR A 256 1.69 21.01 7.67
N GLU A 257 2.64 21.81 8.18
CA GLU A 257 4.04 21.73 7.72
C GLU A 257 4.88 20.75 8.56
N ASP A 258 4.35 20.32 9.70
CA ASP A 258 5.01 19.42 10.64
C ASP A 258 4.70 17.95 10.27
N PRO A 259 5.72 17.15 9.91
CA PRO A 259 5.52 15.77 9.50
C PRO A 259 4.99 14.88 10.63
N TYR A 260 5.34 15.13 11.90
CA TYR A 260 4.82 14.38 13.03
C TYR A 260 3.31 14.60 13.18
N ILE A 261 2.88 15.87 13.17
CA ILE A 261 1.46 16.22 13.29
C ILE A 261 0.69 15.68 12.09
N GLU A 262 1.26 15.78 10.88
CA GLU A 262 0.59 15.28 9.68
C GLU A 262 0.44 13.75 9.69
N MET A 263 1.45 13.00 10.14
CA MET A 263 1.34 11.55 10.34
C MET A 263 0.29 11.21 11.39
N ALA A 264 0.22 11.98 12.50
CA ALA A 264 -0.79 11.78 13.55
C ALA A 264 -2.21 12.02 13.05
N TYR A 265 -2.43 13.00 12.16
CA TYR A 265 -3.73 13.22 11.51
C TYR A 265 -4.08 12.18 10.43
N THR A 266 -3.07 11.53 9.88
CA THR A 266 -3.25 10.56 8.80
C THR A 266 -3.51 9.15 9.32
N MET A 267 -2.84 8.81 10.43
CA MET A 267 -2.89 7.46 10.98
C MET A 267 -4.31 7.12 11.44
N GLU A 268 -4.81 6.00 10.96
CA GLU A 268 -6.07 5.41 11.39
C GLU A 268 -5.81 4.31 12.41
N GLU A 269 -6.76 4.06 13.29
CA GLU A 269 -6.63 3.08 14.37
C GLU A 269 -7.68 1.99 14.25
N ILE A 270 -7.26 0.74 14.43
CA ILE A 270 -8.12 -0.43 14.50
C ILE A 270 -7.93 -1.09 15.88
N MET A 271 -9.03 -1.36 16.57
CA MET A 271 -9.01 -2.11 17.83
C MET A 271 -9.42 -3.55 17.58
N VAL A 272 -8.56 -4.50 17.99
CA VAL A 272 -8.87 -5.94 17.93
C VAL A 272 -8.77 -6.57 19.30
N ASP A 273 -9.72 -7.45 19.59
CA ASP A 273 -9.68 -8.27 20.82
C ASP A 273 -8.68 -9.42 20.60
N VAL A 274 -7.78 -9.62 21.57
CA VAL A 274 -6.70 -10.64 21.52
C VAL A 274 -6.74 -11.50 22.76
#